data_4d0b51e71096f5c9237c2778eced7ca8
#
_entry.id   4d0b51e71096f5c9237c2778eced7ca8
#
_cell.length_a   1.000
_cell.length_b   1.000
_cell.length_c   1.000
_cell.angle_alpha   90.00
_cell.angle_beta   90.00
_cell.angle_gamma   90.00
#
_symmetry.space_group_name_H-M   'P 1'
#
loop_
_entity.id
_entity.type
_entity.pdbx_description
1 polymer ?
#
loop_
_entity_poly.entity_id
_entity_poly.type
_entity_poly.pdbx_seq_one_letter_code
_entity_poly.pdbx_strand_id
1 'polypeptide(L)'
;MQDISLFDWRDNKDAWTKKYIAPGIRTGDVDLMIDELGPDIYCFPLFTDAFCYEVIEQAERLGKWTTARHEFYPTTDVLLTELGLADMYHQVMVTFCHPIARKLWRLEGRNWEDMVEESFMARYRSNEQVLLSVHQDYADYTFTVGLNNGFEGGGTWFVRQKVLGNPKSGYCTLFPCITHPHGGRPTTKGTRYIVVSFCRRRNLYEHG
;
A
#
# COMPACT_ATOMS: atom_id res chain seq x y z
N MET A 1 24.49 0.74 19.19
CA MET A 1 23.57 1.42 18.27
C MET A 1 22.18 1.24 18.82
N GLN A 2 21.45 2.34 18.98
CA GLN A 2 20.06 2.27 19.42
C GLN A 2 19.24 1.53 18.36
N ASP A 3 18.47 0.53 18.78
CA ASP A 3 17.61 -0.23 17.84
C ASP A 3 16.43 0.66 17.47
N ILE A 4 16.34 1.06 16.21
CA ILE A 4 15.30 1.95 15.68
C ILE A 4 14.04 1.14 15.45
N SER A 5 12.93 1.53 16.07
CA SER A 5 11.59 0.94 15.91
C SER A 5 10.73 1.71 14.90
N LEU A 6 9.59 1.14 14.50
CA LEU A 6 8.59 1.80 13.63
C LEU A 6 8.13 3.15 14.20
N PHE A 7 8.15 3.33 15.52
CA PHE A 7 7.62 4.51 16.21
C PHE A 7 8.63 5.66 16.35
N ASP A 8 9.92 5.41 16.05
CA ASP A 8 11.01 6.41 16.20
C ASP A 8 11.13 7.37 15.00
N TRP A 9 10.17 7.38 14.10
CA TRP A 9 10.23 8.10 12.82
C TRP A 9 10.34 9.63 12.97
N ARG A 10 9.81 10.21 14.06
CA ARG A 10 9.89 11.65 14.31
C ARG A 10 11.25 12.05 14.86
N ASP A 11 11.77 11.29 15.81
CA ASP A 11 12.97 11.65 16.58
C ASP A 11 14.25 11.21 15.87
N ASN A 12 14.18 10.18 15.00
CA ASN A 12 15.33 9.58 14.31
C ASN A 12 15.09 9.40 12.80
N LYS A 13 14.57 10.44 12.13
CA LYS A 13 14.10 10.39 10.74
C LYS A 13 15.09 9.75 9.77
N ASP A 14 16.37 10.13 9.82
CA ASP A 14 17.39 9.63 8.88
C ASP A 14 17.71 8.15 9.13
N ALA A 15 17.86 7.74 10.39
CA ALA A 15 18.10 6.35 10.75
C ALA A 15 16.87 5.49 10.47
N TRP A 16 15.67 6.00 10.74
CA TRP A 16 14.41 5.37 10.42
C TRP A 16 14.26 5.15 8.90
N THR A 17 14.44 6.19 8.11
CA THR A 17 14.38 6.14 6.64
C THR A 17 15.41 5.15 6.09
N LYS A 18 16.62 5.14 6.64
CA LYS A 18 17.66 4.19 6.23
C LYS A 18 17.29 2.74 6.54
N LYS A 19 16.63 2.47 7.67
CA LYS A 19 16.22 1.13 8.09
C LYS A 19 15.03 0.62 7.27
N TYR A 20 14.02 1.47 7.02
CA TYR A 20 12.72 1.03 6.58
C TYR A 20 12.34 1.37 5.13
N ILE A 21 12.91 2.42 4.54
CA ILE A 21 12.62 2.79 3.14
C ILE A 21 13.61 2.12 2.19
N ALA A 22 13.11 1.57 1.09
CA ALA A 22 13.92 0.89 0.08
C ALA A 22 15.03 1.83 -0.48
N PRO A 23 16.26 1.32 -0.70
CA PRO A 23 17.38 2.15 -1.13
C PRO A 23 17.09 3.01 -2.36
N GLY A 24 16.52 2.44 -3.42
CA GLY A 24 16.24 3.17 -4.66
C GLY A 24 15.25 4.32 -4.51
N ILE A 25 14.28 4.19 -3.60
CA ILE A 25 13.36 5.30 -3.25
C ILE A 25 14.10 6.43 -2.55
N ARG A 26 15.04 6.09 -1.64
CA ARG A 26 15.81 7.09 -0.88
C ARG A 26 16.80 7.88 -1.74
N THR A 27 17.38 7.24 -2.74
CA THR A 27 18.39 7.85 -3.63
C THR A 27 17.77 8.62 -4.80
N GLY A 28 16.47 8.50 -5.01
CA GLY A 28 15.78 9.13 -6.15
C GLY A 28 15.90 8.35 -7.46
N ASP A 29 16.52 7.15 -7.45
CA ASP A 29 16.69 6.28 -8.63
C ASP A 29 15.44 5.43 -8.91
N VAL A 30 14.30 5.82 -8.36
CA VAL A 30 13.05 5.06 -8.45
C VAL A 30 12.60 4.80 -9.89
N ASP A 31 12.90 5.70 -10.81
CA ASP A 31 12.52 5.56 -12.22
C ASP A 31 13.10 4.31 -12.89
N LEU A 32 14.29 3.89 -12.42
CA LEU A 32 14.93 2.67 -12.91
C LEU A 32 14.35 1.39 -12.28
N MET A 33 13.47 1.55 -11.30
CA MET A 33 12.91 0.46 -10.49
C MET A 33 11.39 0.34 -10.61
N ILE A 34 10.76 1.19 -11.41
CA ILE A 34 9.31 1.13 -11.66
C ILE A 34 9.06 0.18 -12.81
N ASP A 35 8.33 -0.89 -12.53
CA ASP A 35 7.80 -1.81 -13.53
C ASP A 35 6.36 -1.42 -13.87
N GLU A 36 6.03 -1.22 -15.13
CA GLU A 36 4.66 -1.15 -15.60
C GLU A 36 4.15 -2.57 -15.89
N LEU A 37 3.33 -3.11 -14.99
CA LEU A 37 2.79 -4.47 -15.09
C LEU A 37 1.70 -4.58 -16.17
N GLY A 38 1.07 -3.48 -16.50
CA GLY A 38 0.04 -3.29 -17.52
C GLY A 38 -0.41 -1.85 -17.52
N PRO A 39 -1.30 -1.43 -18.45
CA PRO A 39 -1.67 -0.02 -18.60
C PRO A 39 -2.04 0.62 -17.27
N ASP A 40 -1.32 1.66 -16.86
CA ASP A 40 -1.48 2.40 -15.59
C ASP A 40 -1.36 1.57 -14.30
N ILE A 41 -0.78 0.38 -14.34
CA ILE A 41 -0.49 -0.45 -13.17
C ILE A 41 1.01 -0.48 -12.97
N TYR A 42 1.49 0.22 -11.96
CA TYR A 42 2.91 0.36 -11.68
C TYR A 42 3.31 -0.38 -10.41
N CYS A 43 4.51 -0.97 -10.40
CA CYS A 43 5.05 -1.67 -9.26
C CYS A 43 6.48 -1.18 -8.98
N PHE A 44 6.79 -0.87 -7.71
CA PHE A 44 8.12 -0.39 -7.33
C PHE A 44 8.44 -0.76 -5.88
N PRO A 45 9.75 -0.87 -5.52
CA PRO A 45 10.14 -1.11 -4.14
C PRO A 45 9.87 0.14 -3.28
N LEU A 46 9.17 0.02 -2.16
CA LEU A 46 8.88 1.11 -1.23
C LEU A 46 9.55 0.90 0.12
N PHE A 47 9.38 -0.28 0.69
CA PHE A 47 9.87 -0.62 2.01
C PHE A 47 10.93 -1.73 2.00
N THR A 48 11.68 -1.82 3.07
CA THR A 48 12.57 -2.96 3.35
C THR A 48 11.79 -4.11 4.00
N ASP A 49 12.38 -5.30 4.01
CA ASP A 49 11.81 -6.45 4.73
C ASP A 49 11.69 -6.20 6.24
N ALA A 50 12.57 -5.37 6.81
CA ALA A 50 12.49 -4.99 8.23
C ALA A 50 11.18 -4.26 8.55
N PHE A 51 10.76 -3.31 7.70
CA PHE A 51 9.46 -2.66 7.84
C PHE A 51 8.32 -3.67 7.78
N CYS A 52 8.33 -4.50 6.76
CA CYS A 52 7.26 -5.47 6.51
C CYS A 52 7.10 -6.45 7.68
N TYR A 53 8.22 -6.96 8.19
CA TYR A 53 8.24 -7.85 9.34
C TYR A 53 7.66 -7.18 10.58
N GLU A 54 8.17 -6.01 10.95
CA GLU A 54 7.76 -5.31 12.18
C GLU A 54 6.30 -4.84 12.13
N VAL A 55 5.76 -4.45 10.95
CA VAL A 55 4.34 -4.10 10.80
C VAL A 55 3.44 -5.33 10.99
N ILE A 56 3.82 -6.48 10.44
CA ILE A 56 3.08 -7.73 10.64
C ILE A 56 3.08 -8.12 12.12
N GLU A 57 4.24 -8.11 12.77
CA GLU A 57 4.37 -8.41 14.20
C GLU A 57 3.51 -7.48 15.06
N GLN A 58 3.50 -6.18 14.75
CA GLN A 58 2.67 -5.21 15.45
C GLN A 58 1.17 -5.52 15.30
N ALA A 59 0.72 -5.82 14.07
CA ALA A 59 -0.68 -6.10 13.79
C ALA A 59 -1.15 -7.42 14.43
N GLU A 60 -0.36 -8.49 14.34
CA GLU A 60 -0.70 -9.77 14.97
C GLU A 60 -0.67 -9.69 16.50
N ARG A 61 0.29 -8.95 17.07
CA ARG A 61 0.36 -8.72 18.51
C ARG A 61 -0.86 -7.96 19.04
N LEU A 62 -1.35 -6.96 18.28
CA LEU A 62 -2.51 -6.17 18.68
C LEU A 62 -3.81 -6.97 18.55
N GLY A 63 -3.90 -7.84 17.56
CA GLY A 63 -5.02 -8.76 17.36
C GLY A 63 -6.37 -8.12 17.05
N LYS A 64 -6.40 -6.84 16.62
CA LYS A 64 -7.63 -6.07 16.34
C LYS A 64 -8.20 -6.30 14.95
N TRP A 65 -8.01 -7.47 14.39
CA TRP A 65 -8.56 -7.82 13.09
C TRP A 65 -10.09 -7.86 13.11
N THR A 66 -10.74 -7.26 12.11
CA THR A 66 -12.18 -7.23 11.97
C THR A 66 -12.60 -7.46 10.51
N THR A 67 -13.82 -7.96 10.32
CA THR A 67 -14.46 -8.07 9.00
C THR A 67 -15.64 -7.12 8.85
N ALA A 68 -15.87 -6.25 9.82
CA ALA A 68 -17.08 -5.43 9.93
C ALA A 68 -16.96 -4.05 9.25
N ARG A 69 -15.80 -3.67 8.72
CA ARG A 69 -15.57 -2.31 8.21
C ARG A 69 -16.14 -2.06 6.81
N HIS A 70 -16.18 -3.07 5.96
CA HIS A 70 -16.61 -2.96 4.57
C HIS A 70 -17.83 -3.83 4.32
N GLU A 71 -19.00 -3.20 4.21
CA GLU A 71 -20.28 -3.90 4.09
C GLU A 71 -20.39 -4.75 2.80
N PHE A 72 -19.99 -4.17 1.66
CA PHE A 72 -20.16 -4.82 0.35
C PHE A 72 -18.99 -5.69 -0.07
N TYR A 73 -17.79 -5.34 0.37
CA TYR A 73 -16.54 -6.04 0.05
C TYR A 73 -15.73 -6.26 1.32
N PRO A 74 -16.21 -7.14 2.21
CA PRO A 74 -15.57 -7.34 3.51
C PRO A 74 -14.14 -7.84 3.36
N THR A 75 -13.23 -7.22 4.10
CA THR A 75 -11.85 -7.65 4.27
C THR A 75 -11.59 -7.99 5.73
N THR A 76 -10.70 -8.93 6.00
CA THR A 76 -10.16 -9.09 7.35
C THR A 76 -9.03 -8.10 7.51
N ASP A 77 -9.27 -7.01 8.20
CA ASP A 77 -8.34 -5.88 8.24
C ASP A 77 -8.24 -5.19 9.60
N VAL A 78 -7.23 -4.31 9.72
CA VAL A 78 -7.01 -3.40 10.85
C VAL A 78 -6.52 -2.06 10.33
N LEU A 79 -7.05 -0.95 10.85
CA LEU A 79 -6.63 0.40 10.47
C LEU A 79 -5.20 0.68 10.96
N LEU A 80 -4.43 1.42 10.15
CA LEU A 80 -3.11 1.88 10.59
C LEU A 80 -3.18 2.85 11.78
N THR A 81 -4.32 3.53 11.97
CA THR A 81 -4.59 4.33 13.18
C THR A 81 -4.63 3.48 14.43
N GLU A 82 -5.26 2.30 14.37
CA GLU A 82 -5.32 1.36 15.50
C GLU A 82 -3.97 0.73 15.83
N LEU A 83 -3.10 0.60 14.81
CA LEU A 83 -1.72 0.16 14.98
C LEU A 83 -0.79 1.26 15.51
N GLY A 84 -1.24 2.52 15.59
CA GLY A 84 -0.43 3.68 15.94
C GLY A 84 0.56 4.10 14.84
N LEU A 85 0.34 3.67 13.59
CA LEU A 85 1.27 3.85 12.47
C LEU A 85 0.77 4.87 11.43
N ALA A 86 -0.43 5.42 11.57
CA ALA A 86 -1.06 6.26 10.55
C ALA A 86 -0.24 7.51 10.19
N ASP A 87 0.24 8.26 11.20
CA ASP A 87 1.02 9.49 10.95
C ASP A 87 2.34 9.21 10.25
N MET A 88 3.05 8.17 10.69
CA MET A 88 4.30 7.73 10.07
C MET A 88 4.06 7.33 8.62
N TYR A 89 3.05 6.51 8.38
CA TYR A 89 2.71 6.01 7.05
C TYR A 89 2.25 7.16 6.14
N HIS A 90 1.45 8.09 6.65
CA HIS A 90 1.06 9.30 5.92
C HIS A 90 2.28 10.11 5.46
N GLN A 91 3.29 10.27 6.32
CA GLN A 91 4.54 10.94 5.91
C GLN A 91 5.28 10.20 4.80
N VAL A 92 5.29 8.87 4.81
CA VAL A 92 5.85 8.06 3.72
C VAL A 92 5.08 8.30 2.41
N MET A 93 3.74 8.32 2.46
CA MET A 93 2.90 8.58 1.30
C MET A 93 3.19 9.96 0.69
N VAL A 94 3.21 11.01 1.52
CA VAL A 94 3.47 12.37 1.07
C VAL A 94 4.89 12.53 0.53
N THR A 95 5.87 11.93 1.19
CA THR A 95 7.29 12.11 0.84
C THR A 95 7.70 11.33 -0.40
N PHE A 96 7.19 10.12 -0.57
CA PHE A 96 7.69 9.19 -1.60
C PHE A 96 6.62 8.77 -2.62
N CYS A 97 5.41 8.45 -2.18
CA CYS A 97 4.42 7.81 -3.05
C CYS A 97 3.66 8.81 -3.94
N HIS A 98 3.15 9.90 -3.38
CA HIS A 98 2.44 10.91 -4.18
C HIS A 98 3.31 11.59 -5.25
N PRO A 99 4.59 11.94 -5.00
CA PRO A 99 5.48 12.43 -6.06
C PRO A 99 5.65 11.45 -7.22
N ILE A 100 5.78 10.15 -6.92
CA ILE A 100 5.86 9.09 -7.95
C ILE A 100 4.56 9.05 -8.76
N ALA A 101 3.39 9.02 -8.11
CA ALA A 101 2.10 9.01 -8.79
C ALA A 101 1.91 10.24 -9.69
N ARG A 102 2.28 11.44 -9.22
CA ARG A 102 2.23 12.67 -10.01
C ARG A 102 3.11 12.60 -11.25
N LYS A 103 4.32 12.08 -11.12
CA LYS A 103 5.26 11.91 -12.23
C LYS A 103 4.74 10.93 -13.26
N LEU A 104 4.31 9.73 -12.84
CA LEU A 104 3.83 8.67 -13.72
C LEU A 104 2.62 9.12 -14.56
N TRP A 105 1.70 9.85 -13.97
CA TRP A 105 0.51 10.36 -14.66
C TRP A 105 0.66 11.80 -15.18
N ARG A 106 1.89 12.35 -15.24
CA ARG A 106 2.21 13.69 -15.76
C ARG A 106 1.37 14.79 -15.13
N LEU A 107 1.21 14.75 -13.84
CA LEU A 107 0.40 15.70 -13.06
C LEU A 107 1.25 16.73 -12.30
N GLU A 108 2.55 16.73 -12.53
CA GLU A 108 3.48 17.70 -11.93
C GLU A 108 3.11 19.13 -12.35
N GLY A 109 3.27 20.07 -11.43
CA GLY A 109 2.92 21.49 -11.67
C GLY A 109 1.42 21.81 -11.69
N ARG A 110 0.53 20.83 -11.52
CA ARG A 110 -0.90 21.08 -11.34
C ARG A 110 -1.21 21.47 -9.91
N ASN A 111 -2.16 22.39 -9.72
CA ASN A 111 -2.60 22.84 -8.39
C ASN A 111 -3.58 21.83 -7.76
N TRP A 112 -3.10 20.63 -7.51
CA TRP A 112 -3.86 19.56 -6.90
C TRP A 112 -3.18 19.10 -5.61
N GLU A 113 -3.99 18.75 -4.62
CA GLU A 113 -3.56 18.14 -3.37
C GLU A 113 -3.90 16.64 -3.40
N ASP A 114 -2.91 15.79 -3.14
CA ASP A 114 -3.12 14.37 -2.93
C ASP A 114 -3.35 14.11 -1.45
N MET A 115 -4.41 13.37 -1.14
CA MET A 115 -4.82 13.04 0.22
C MET A 115 -4.92 11.54 0.38
N VAL A 116 -4.44 11.03 1.51
CA VAL A 116 -4.72 9.66 1.95
C VAL A 116 -6.02 9.71 2.76
N GLU A 117 -7.08 9.11 2.24
CA GLU A 117 -8.35 9.03 2.96
C GLU A 117 -8.32 7.96 4.05
N GLU A 118 -7.79 6.80 3.68
CA GLU A 118 -7.72 5.66 4.56
C GLU A 118 -6.50 4.81 4.25
N SER A 119 -5.88 4.25 5.30
CA SER A 119 -4.88 3.19 5.17
C SER A 119 -5.15 2.10 6.19
N PHE A 120 -5.16 0.87 5.71
CA PHE A 120 -5.39 -0.31 6.54
C PHE A 120 -4.51 -1.48 6.10
N MET A 121 -4.24 -2.36 7.02
CA MET A 121 -3.58 -3.63 6.74
C MET A 121 -4.63 -4.72 6.61
N ALA A 122 -4.63 -5.44 5.49
CA ALA A 122 -5.50 -6.59 5.26
C ALA A 122 -4.70 -7.89 5.26
N ARG A 123 -5.36 -8.97 5.73
CA ARG A 123 -4.81 -10.32 5.65
C ARG A 123 -5.77 -11.30 4.98
N TYR A 124 -5.20 -12.19 4.18
CA TYR A 124 -5.90 -13.30 3.55
C TYR A 124 -5.25 -14.60 4.00
N ARG A 125 -6.03 -15.47 4.64
CA ARG A 125 -5.59 -16.77 5.14
C ARG A 125 -6.33 -17.89 4.44
N SER A 126 -5.62 -18.97 4.13
CA SER A 126 -6.18 -20.15 3.46
C SER A 126 -7.31 -20.85 4.22
N ASN A 127 -7.44 -20.60 5.53
CA ASN A 127 -8.47 -21.17 6.40
C ASN A 127 -9.47 -20.12 6.94
N GLU A 128 -9.39 -18.88 6.47
CA GLU A 128 -10.29 -17.77 6.84
C GLU A 128 -10.81 -17.10 5.57
N GLN A 129 -10.65 -15.79 5.44
CA GLN A 129 -10.92 -15.07 4.20
C GLN A 129 -9.78 -15.28 3.21
N VAL A 130 -10.06 -15.96 2.10
CA VAL A 130 -9.04 -16.31 1.09
C VAL A 130 -8.95 -15.32 -0.06
N LEU A 131 -10.05 -14.61 -0.38
CA LEU A 131 -10.16 -13.76 -1.57
C LEU A 131 -10.96 -12.48 -1.28
N LEU A 132 -10.93 -11.56 -2.24
CA LEU A 132 -11.84 -10.42 -2.30
C LEU A 132 -12.49 -10.39 -3.68
N SER A 133 -13.82 -10.28 -3.73
CA SER A 133 -14.58 -10.19 -4.98
C SER A 133 -14.16 -9.00 -5.83
N VAL A 134 -14.42 -9.06 -7.13
CA VAL A 134 -14.13 -7.97 -8.05
C VAL A 134 -14.93 -6.74 -7.67
N HIS A 135 -14.24 -5.60 -7.52
CA HIS A 135 -14.79 -4.30 -7.12
C HIS A 135 -13.99 -3.16 -7.76
N GLN A 136 -14.41 -1.96 -7.50
CA GLN A 136 -13.67 -0.73 -7.72
C GLN A 136 -13.56 -0.02 -6.37
N ASP A 137 -12.38 0.47 -6.04
CA ASP A 137 -12.20 1.29 -4.83
C ASP A 137 -12.90 2.63 -5.02
N TYR A 138 -13.52 3.11 -3.95
CA TYR A 138 -14.14 4.44 -3.95
C TYR A 138 -13.09 5.52 -3.66
N ALA A 139 -12.09 5.59 -4.53
CA ALA A 139 -10.95 6.49 -4.47
C ALA A 139 -10.54 6.91 -5.89
N ASP A 140 -9.62 7.86 -6.04
CA ASP A 140 -9.08 8.21 -7.34
C ASP A 140 -7.98 7.23 -7.76
N TYR A 141 -7.15 6.83 -6.81
CA TYR A 141 -6.11 5.82 -6.99
C TYR A 141 -5.78 5.11 -5.70
N THR A 142 -5.25 3.91 -5.82
CA THR A 142 -4.88 3.05 -4.69
C THR A 142 -3.42 2.66 -4.75
N PHE A 143 -2.79 2.65 -3.58
CA PHE A 143 -1.52 1.97 -3.34
C PHE A 143 -1.76 0.68 -2.56
N THR A 144 -1.14 -0.40 -3.02
CA THR A 144 -1.15 -1.69 -2.30
C THR A 144 0.28 -2.16 -2.09
N VAL A 145 0.69 -2.28 -0.84
CA VAL A 145 2.04 -2.77 -0.48
C VAL A 145 1.96 -4.23 -0.06
N GLY A 146 2.73 -5.10 -0.71
CA GLY A 146 2.94 -6.48 -0.25
C GLY A 146 3.85 -6.50 0.97
N LEU A 147 3.46 -7.24 2.02
CA LEU A 147 4.25 -7.29 3.25
C LEU A 147 5.00 -8.61 3.46
N ASN A 148 4.68 -9.66 2.72
CA ASN A 148 5.36 -10.94 2.84
C ASN A 148 5.31 -11.76 1.55
N ASN A 149 6.15 -12.83 1.51
CA ASN A 149 6.25 -13.77 0.37
C ASN A 149 5.85 -15.21 0.74
N GLY A 150 5.58 -15.50 2.01
CA GLY A 150 5.41 -16.88 2.53
C GLY A 150 4.00 -17.46 2.31
N PHE A 151 3.38 -17.26 1.14
CA PHE A 151 2.06 -17.77 0.79
C PHE A 151 2.02 -18.29 -0.65
N GLU A 152 0.99 -19.11 -0.97
CA GLU A 152 0.73 -19.58 -2.34
C GLU A 152 -0.60 -18.98 -2.84
N GLY A 153 -0.70 -18.73 -4.14
CA GLY A 153 -1.86 -18.05 -4.74
C GLY A 153 -1.84 -16.54 -4.50
N GLY A 154 -3.00 -15.97 -4.22
CA GLY A 154 -3.15 -14.53 -3.92
C GLY A 154 -2.89 -13.61 -5.11
N GLY A 155 -2.60 -12.36 -4.80
CA GLY A 155 -2.41 -11.28 -5.77
C GLY A 155 -3.69 -10.51 -6.07
N THR A 156 -3.55 -9.36 -6.73
CA THR A 156 -4.64 -8.49 -7.17
C THR A 156 -4.84 -8.68 -8.66
N TRP A 157 -5.99 -9.19 -9.06
CA TRP A 157 -6.35 -9.42 -10.45
C TRP A 157 -7.07 -8.21 -11.03
N PHE A 158 -6.48 -7.56 -12.01
CA PHE A 158 -7.05 -6.44 -12.75
C PHE A 158 -7.81 -6.99 -13.98
N VAL A 159 -9.15 -6.93 -13.91
CA VAL A 159 -10.04 -7.65 -14.85
C VAL A 159 -9.92 -7.13 -16.27
N ARG A 160 -9.96 -5.81 -16.46
CA ARG A 160 -9.90 -5.18 -17.78
C ARG A 160 -8.51 -5.28 -18.41
N GLN A 161 -7.47 -5.08 -17.61
CA GLN A 161 -6.08 -5.13 -18.06
C GLN A 161 -5.57 -6.56 -18.25
N LYS A 162 -6.25 -7.55 -17.64
CA LYS A 162 -5.86 -8.96 -17.62
C LYS A 162 -4.47 -9.18 -16.99
N VAL A 163 -4.18 -8.42 -15.96
CA VAL A 163 -2.90 -8.43 -15.23
C VAL A 163 -3.10 -8.94 -13.81
N LEU A 164 -2.15 -9.72 -13.33
CA LEU A 164 -2.03 -10.10 -11.92
C LEU A 164 -0.90 -9.29 -11.28
N GLY A 165 -1.26 -8.36 -10.40
CA GLY A 165 -0.33 -7.68 -9.50
C GLY A 165 -0.13 -8.52 -8.24
N ASN A 166 1.07 -9.04 -8.04
CA ASN A 166 1.43 -9.76 -6.81
C ASN A 166 2.77 -9.24 -6.31
N PRO A 167 2.79 -8.04 -5.71
CA PRO A 167 4.01 -7.40 -5.27
C PRO A 167 4.71 -8.26 -4.21
N LYS A 168 6.04 -8.34 -4.31
CA LYS A 168 6.91 -8.96 -3.30
C LYS A 168 6.84 -8.17 -1.99
N SER A 169 7.37 -8.76 -0.92
CA SER A 169 7.58 -8.04 0.34
C SER A 169 8.26 -6.69 0.11
N GLY A 170 7.68 -5.62 0.63
CA GLY A 170 8.15 -4.24 0.51
C GLY A 170 7.84 -3.53 -0.81
N TYR A 171 7.30 -4.25 -1.82
CA TYR A 171 6.93 -3.63 -3.09
C TYR A 171 5.51 -3.06 -3.05
N CYS A 172 5.35 -1.91 -3.69
CA CYS A 172 4.10 -1.18 -3.81
C CYS A 172 3.54 -1.30 -5.23
N THR A 173 2.26 -1.61 -5.36
CA THR A 173 1.51 -1.50 -6.61
C THR A 173 0.64 -0.25 -6.57
N LEU A 174 0.68 0.56 -7.63
CA LEU A 174 -0.10 1.80 -7.82
C LEU A 174 -1.00 1.66 -9.03
N PHE A 175 -2.27 2.04 -8.92
CA PHE A 175 -3.23 2.02 -10.02
C PHE A 175 -4.40 3.01 -9.80
N PRO A 176 -5.04 3.51 -10.89
CA PRO A 176 -6.23 4.35 -10.80
C PRO A 176 -7.48 3.49 -10.54
N CYS A 177 -8.41 3.97 -9.70
CA CYS A 177 -9.55 3.15 -9.25
C CYS A 177 -10.67 3.02 -10.30
N ILE A 178 -11.06 4.14 -10.93
CA ILE A 178 -12.24 4.20 -11.80
C ILE A 178 -12.13 3.26 -13.01
N THR A 179 -10.94 3.12 -13.59
CA THR A 179 -10.70 2.32 -14.79
C THR A 179 -10.21 0.91 -14.52
N HIS A 180 -9.90 0.59 -13.27
CA HIS A 180 -9.23 -0.64 -12.87
C HIS A 180 -10.07 -1.50 -11.91
N PRO A 181 -11.23 -2.07 -12.35
CA PRO A 181 -11.93 -3.06 -11.55
C PRO A 181 -10.99 -4.23 -11.26
N HIS A 182 -10.91 -4.61 -9.99
CA HIS A 182 -9.96 -5.62 -9.54
C HIS A 182 -10.51 -6.44 -8.37
N GLY A 183 -9.85 -7.54 -8.06
CA GLY A 183 -10.19 -8.38 -6.91
C GLY A 183 -8.99 -9.16 -6.41
N GLY A 184 -9.05 -9.59 -5.17
CA GLY A 184 -8.02 -10.45 -4.56
C GLY A 184 -8.20 -11.90 -5.01
N ARG A 185 -7.20 -12.51 -5.65
CA ARG A 185 -7.21 -13.94 -5.95
C ARG A 185 -7.08 -14.79 -4.69
N PRO A 186 -7.60 -16.02 -4.69
CA PRO A 186 -7.52 -16.90 -3.52
C PRO A 186 -6.08 -17.12 -3.05
N THR A 187 -5.81 -16.87 -1.77
CA THR A 187 -4.62 -17.35 -1.07
C THR A 187 -4.86 -18.80 -0.70
N THR A 188 -4.14 -19.70 -1.36
CA THR A 188 -4.39 -21.15 -1.26
C THR A 188 -3.61 -21.82 -0.14
N LYS A 189 -2.51 -21.19 0.31
CA LYS A 189 -1.70 -21.65 1.43
C LYS A 189 -1.03 -20.50 2.15
N GLY A 190 -0.91 -20.60 3.45
CA GLY A 190 -0.27 -19.57 4.29
C GLY A 190 -1.16 -18.35 4.51
N THR A 191 -0.52 -17.22 4.80
CA THR A 191 -1.17 -15.93 5.04
C THR A 191 -0.52 -14.87 4.17
N ARG A 192 -1.31 -14.13 3.41
CA ARG A 192 -0.90 -12.95 2.65
C ARG A 192 -1.28 -11.70 3.42
N TYR A 193 -0.31 -10.81 3.64
CA TYR A 193 -0.50 -9.49 4.26
C TYR A 193 -0.22 -8.39 3.27
N ILE A 194 -1.07 -7.37 3.25
CA ILE A 194 -0.92 -6.17 2.44
C ILE A 194 -1.30 -4.93 3.25
N VAL A 195 -0.72 -3.78 2.93
CA VAL A 195 -1.27 -2.48 3.30
C VAL A 195 -1.94 -1.88 2.08
N VAL A 196 -3.16 -1.40 2.24
CA VAL A 196 -3.94 -0.71 1.21
C VAL A 196 -4.11 0.75 1.62
N SER A 197 -3.96 1.67 0.67
CA SER A 197 -4.18 3.09 0.89
C SER A 197 -5.07 3.67 -0.20
N PHE A 198 -6.23 4.16 0.19
CA PHE A 198 -7.15 4.88 -0.67
C PHE A 198 -6.76 6.35 -0.72
N CYS A 199 -6.56 6.86 -1.93
CA CYS A 199 -6.09 8.22 -2.14
C CYS A 199 -7.06 9.00 -3.03
N ARG A 200 -7.25 10.27 -2.66
CA ARG A 200 -8.00 11.23 -3.46
C ARG A 200 -7.13 12.38 -3.89
N ARG A 201 -7.59 13.03 -4.95
CA ARG A 201 -6.96 14.21 -5.51
C ARG A 201 -7.95 15.36 -5.52
N ARG A 202 -7.67 16.40 -4.77
CA ARG A 202 -8.50 17.60 -4.68
C ARG A 202 -7.93 18.70 -5.56
N ASN A 203 -8.77 19.32 -6.40
CA ASN A 203 -8.41 20.52 -7.13
C ASN A 203 -8.47 21.73 -6.18
N LEU A 204 -7.38 22.47 -6.04
CA LEU A 204 -7.31 23.64 -5.15
C LEU A 204 -7.91 24.92 -5.75
N TYR A 205 -8.31 24.89 -7.04
CA TYR A 205 -9.00 26.02 -7.70
C TYR A 205 -10.52 26.02 -7.53
N GLU A 206 -11.13 24.94 -7.05
CA GLU A 206 -12.60 24.83 -6.98
C GLU A 206 -13.23 25.42 -5.72
N HIS A 207 -12.47 26.18 -4.92
CA HIS A 207 -12.96 26.82 -3.69
C HIS A 207 -12.62 28.33 -3.67
N GLY A 208 -12.85 29.02 -4.79
CA GLY A 208 -12.86 30.47 -4.93
C GLY A 208 -14.28 31.03 -5.10
#